data_b853ebe679b111415bf61794c8e1b6b2
#
_entry.id   b853ebe679b111415bf61794c8e1b6b2
#
_cell.length_a   1.000
_cell.length_b   1.000
_cell.length_c   1.000
_cell.angle_alpha   90.00
_cell.angle_beta   90.00
_cell.angle_gamma   90.00
#
_symmetry.space_group_name_H-M   'P 1'
#
loop_
_entity.id
_entity.type
_entity.pdbx_description
1 polymer ?
#
loop_
_entity_poly.entity_id
_entity_poly.type
_entity_poly.pdbx_seq_one_letter_code
_entity_poly.pdbx_strand_id
1 'polypeptide(L)'
;MSKNEGRLKQFFTDFDGRFDAQLSSVSASSVEADEQFGTSSPYTCRVKTQYSRELLRLLDDGMLIAVRNFRSDERRERYTLLEVIRFWPEHFGLRGVRDYQYFPMQFEVIQQSVEDWETDDKTTMMIQLSTIPINYDLVLEGDGKPEFERGFSYPVVGSQVYILNKEMIRSMYNRGVPEATAWEGKETCSDARRDPRLGTIKMFEATGEEIPLYVDFDSLVRYHFGIFAFTGGGKSNLL
;
A
#
# COMPACT_ATOMS: atom_id res chain seq x y z
N MET A 1 15.97 10.64 -19.44
CA MET A 1 15.35 10.60 -18.12
C MET A 1 15.07 12.03 -17.67
N SER A 2 13.82 12.35 -17.45
CA SER A 2 13.37 13.68 -17.02
C SER A 2 13.90 13.96 -15.60
N LYS A 3 14.24 15.23 -15.27
CA LYS A 3 14.61 15.65 -13.90
C LYS A 3 13.58 15.23 -12.85
N ASN A 4 12.33 15.06 -13.26
CA ASN A 4 11.22 14.63 -12.40
C ASN A 4 11.29 13.14 -12.01
N GLU A 5 11.76 12.26 -12.89
CA GLU A 5 11.85 10.81 -12.58
C GLU A 5 12.88 10.52 -11.49
N GLY A 6 14.02 11.23 -11.50
CA GLY A 6 15.05 11.07 -10.46
C GLY A 6 14.58 11.54 -9.07
N ARG A 7 13.70 12.55 -9.03
CA ARG A 7 13.13 13.08 -7.79
C ARG A 7 12.10 12.10 -7.19
N LEU A 8 11.26 11.53 -8.03
CA LEU A 8 10.22 10.60 -7.56
C LEU A 8 10.80 9.32 -6.96
N LYS A 9 11.98 8.86 -7.42
CA LYS A 9 12.67 7.70 -6.85
C LYS A 9 13.11 7.86 -5.38
N GLN A 10 13.15 9.09 -4.87
CA GLN A 10 13.42 9.35 -3.45
C GLN A 10 12.24 8.98 -2.55
N PHE A 11 11.03 8.97 -3.09
CA PHE A 11 9.80 8.77 -2.34
C PHE A 11 9.11 7.45 -2.67
N PHE A 12 9.34 6.92 -3.86
CA PHE A 12 8.64 5.78 -4.40
C PHE A 12 9.59 4.69 -4.86
N THR A 13 9.07 3.46 -4.83
CA THR A 13 9.73 2.30 -5.45
C THR A 13 8.90 1.79 -6.62
N ASP A 14 9.57 1.33 -7.64
CA ASP A 14 8.99 0.67 -8.81
C ASP A 14 9.45 -0.80 -8.92
N PHE A 15 10.10 -1.31 -7.87
CA PHE A 15 10.71 -2.63 -7.86
C PHE A 15 11.60 -2.87 -9.08
N ASP A 16 12.51 -1.94 -9.35
CA ASP A 16 13.42 -1.96 -10.52
C ASP A 16 12.68 -1.95 -11.86
N GLY A 17 11.63 -1.15 -11.96
CA GLY A 17 10.84 -0.99 -13.17
C GLY A 17 9.82 -2.11 -13.43
N ARG A 18 9.56 -2.96 -12.44
CA ARG A 18 8.56 -4.03 -12.55
C ARG A 18 7.13 -3.56 -12.27
N PHE A 19 6.98 -2.46 -11.53
CA PHE A 19 5.69 -1.89 -11.19
C PHE A 19 5.40 -0.67 -12.05
N ASP A 20 4.61 -0.87 -13.11
CA ASP A 20 4.04 0.18 -13.94
C ASP A 20 2.52 0.06 -13.89
N ALA A 21 1.91 0.89 -13.08
CA ALA A 21 0.50 0.77 -12.72
C ALA A 21 -0.27 2.06 -12.93
N GLN A 22 -1.54 1.91 -13.25
CA GLN A 22 -2.48 3.01 -13.46
C GLN A 22 -3.76 2.80 -12.66
N LEU A 23 -4.32 3.90 -12.18
CA LEU A 23 -5.63 3.90 -11.55
C LEU A 23 -6.70 3.69 -12.61
N SER A 24 -7.36 2.55 -12.61
CA SER A 24 -8.34 2.20 -13.64
C SER A 24 -9.76 2.66 -13.31
N SER A 25 -10.14 2.71 -12.04
CA SER A 25 -11.46 3.18 -11.62
C SER A 25 -11.51 3.57 -10.15
N VAL A 26 -12.46 4.45 -9.84
CA VAL A 26 -12.87 4.81 -8.49
C VAL A 26 -14.36 4.48 -8.38
N SER A 27 -14.74 3.67 -7.41
CA SER A 27 -16.12 3.29 -7.17
C SER A 27 -16.55 3.85 -5.81
N ALA A 28 -17.59 4.68 -5.81
CA ALA A 28 -18.23 5.05 -4.56
C ALA A 28 -18.74 3.76 -3.91
N SER A 29 -18.33 3.48 -2.68
CA SER A 29 -19.02 2.46 -1.94
C SER A 29 -20.43 2.99 -1.69
N SER A 30 -21.44 2.30 -2.19
CA SER A 30 -22.79 2.46 -1.67
C SER A 30 -22.72 1.92 -0.25
N VAL A 31 -22.48 2.83 0.68
CA VAL A 31 -22.50 2.51 2.09
C VAL A 31 -23.95 2.42 2.47
N GLU A 32 -24.57 1.31 2.24
CA GLU A 32 -25.41 0.75 3.27
C GLU A 32 -24.40 0.39 4.37
N ALA A 33 -24.23 1.35 5.27
CA ALA A 33 -23.36 1.18 6.42
C ALA A 33 -23.85 -0.07 7.12
N ASP A 34 -23.07 -1.11 7.09
CA ASP A 34 -23.20 -2.15 8.09
C ASP A 34 -22.84 -1.47 9.41
N GLU A 35 -23.87 -0.95 10.10
CA GLU A 35 -23.76 -0.14 11.31
C GLU A 35 -22.93 -0.83 12.41
N GLN A 36 -22.60 -2.12 12.21
CA GLN A 36 -21.85 -2.93 13.17
C GLN A 36 -20.34 -2.73 13.14
N PHE A 37 -19.74 -2.18 12.08
CA PHE A 37 -18.28 -2.09 11.96
C PHE A 37 -17.70 -0.70 11.67
N GLY A 38 -18.46 0.35 11.71
CA GLY A 38 -18.06 1.73 12.05
C GLY A 38 -17.06 2.49 11.19
N THR A 39 -16.45 1.92 10.16
CA THR A 39 -15.53 2.63 9.26
C THR A 39 -15.71 2.16 7.83
N SER A 40 -16.68 2.72 7.14
CA SER A 40 -16.74 2.54 5.70
C SER A 40 -15.77 3.51 5.02
N SER A 41 -14.90 2.97 4.19
CA SER A 41 -14.13 3.79 3.26
C SER A 41 -15.11 4.48 2.30
N PRO A 42 -14.98 5.81 2.06
CA PRO A 42 -15.92 6.55 1.22
C PRO A 42 -15.90 6.10 -0.24
N TYR A 43 -14.85 5.42 -0.66
CA TYR A 43 -14.72 4.86 -2.00
C TYR A 43 -13.66 3.75 -2.02
N THR A 44 -13.71 2.94 -3.07
CA THR A 44 -12.68 1.94 -3.38
C THR A 44 -12.05 2.26 -4.72
N CYS A 45 -10.79 1.95 -4.89
CA CYS A 45 -10.07 2.15 -6.13
C CYS A 45 -9.61 0.80 -6.70
N ARG A 46 -9.57 0.74 -8.03
CA ARG A 46 -8.94 -0.36 -8.75
C ARG A 46 -7.73 0.14 -9.50
N VAL A 47 -6.62 -0.55 -9.29
CA VAL A 47 -5.35 -0.29 -9.95
C VAL A 47 -5.03 -1.49 -10.84
N LYS A 48 -4.46 -1.22 -11.99
CA LYS A 48 -4.03 -2.25 -12.95
C LYS A 48 -2.57 -2.05 -13.28
N THR A 49 -1.83 -3.14 -13.29
CA THR A 49 -0.43 -3.16 -13.69
C THR A 49 -0.15 -4.35 -14.61
N GLN A 50 0.92 -4.27 -15.37
CA GLN A 50 1.35 -5.36 -16.20
C GLN A 50 1.64 -6.60 -15.33
N TYR A 51 1.35 -7.77 -15.88
CA TYR A 51 1.66 -9.01 -15.22
C TYR A 51 3.16 -9.28 -15.21
N SER A 52 3.65 -9.72 -14.06
CA SER A 52 4.96 -10.33 -13.92
C SER A 52 4.89 -11.27 -12.71
N ARG A 53 5.40 -12.49 -12.89
CA ARG A 53 5.48 -13.47 -11.80
C ARG A 53 6.35 -12.98 -10.66
N GLU A 54 7.40 -12.24 -10.99
CA GLU A 54 8.29 -11.64 -10.00
C GLU A 54 7.57 -10.54 -9.22
N LEU A 55 6.78 -9.69 -9.91
CA LEU A 55 6.01 -8.64 -9.26
C LEU A 55 4.97 -9.23 -8.30
N LEU A 56 4.27 -10.31 -8.68
CA LEU A 56 3.32 -10.98 -7.78
C LEU A 56 3.96 -11.46 -6.47
N ARG A 57 5.25 -11.80 -6.48
CA ARG A 57 5.98 -12.21 -5.28
C ARG A 57 6.43 -11.05 -4.41
N LEU A 58 6.49 -9.83 -4.98
CA LEU A 58 6.93 -8.62 -4.30
C LEU A 58 5.76 -7.82 -3.72
N LEU A 59 4.54 -8.05 -4.22
CA LEU A 59 3.35 -7.39 -3.72
C LEU A 59 2.86 -8.06 -2.43
N ASP A 60 2.55 -7.23 -1.44
CA ASP A 60 1.94 -7.64 -0.18
C ASP A 60 0.63 -6.88 0.04
N ASP A 61 -0.34 -7.52 0.70
CA ASP A 61 -1.53 -6.83 1.23
C ASP A 61 -1.08 -5.83 2.31
N GLY A 62 -1.74 -4.69 2.36
CA GLY A 62 -1.38 -3.59 3.27
C GLY A 62 -0.34 -2.62 2.71
N MET A 63 0.26 -2.88 1.55
CA MET A 63 1.18 -1.92 0.91
C MET A 63 0.50 -0.59 0.66
N LEU A 64 1.27 0.50 0.84
CA LEU A 64 0.81 1.85 0.57
C LEU A 64 1.22 2.30 -0.83
N ILE A 65 0.24 2.79 -1.54
CA ILE A 65 0.41 3.36 -2.87
C ILE A 65 -0.08 4.81 -2.90
N ALA A 66 0.47 5.57 -3.81
CA ALA A 66 0.19 6.99 -3.98
C ALA A 66 -0.32 7.26 -5.40
N VAL A 67 -1.39 8.02 -5.51
CA VAL A 67 -1.99 8.41 -6.79
C VAL A 67 -2.22 9.92 -6.80
N ARG A 68 -1.81 10.58 -7.87
CA ARG A 68 -2.01 12.03 -8.01
C ARG A 68 -3.49 12.37 -7.83
N ASN A 69 -3.79 13.40 -7.05
CA ASN A 69 -5.16 13.84 -6.81
C ASN A 69 -5.49 15.18 -7.48
N PHE A 70 -6.78 15.54 -7.49
CA PHE A 70 -7.28 16.76 -8.13
C PHE A 70 -6.83 18.07 -7.47
N ARG A 71 -6.23 18.02 -6.27
CA ARG A 71 -5.68 19.19 -5.56
C ARG A 71 -4.20 19.42 -5.87
N SER A 72 -3.60 18.56 -6.69
CA SER A 72 -2.20 18.68 -7.11
C SER A 72 -2.02 19.81 -8.10
N ASP A 73 -1.06 20.69 -7.87
CA ASP A 73 -0.64 21.75 -8.79
C ASP A 73 0.85 21.62 -9.16
N GLU A 74 1.38 22.57 -9.97
CA GLU A 74 2.78 22.54 -10.42
C GLU A 74 3.80 22.82 -9.32
N ARG A 75 3.40 23.51 -8.25
CA ARG A 75 4.28 23.89 -7.15
C ARG A 75 4.18 22.91 -5.99
N ARG A 76 2.98 22.34 -5.82
CA ARG A 76 2.63 21.47 -4.70
C ARG A 76 1.96 20.20 -5.22
N GLU A 77 2.79 19.21 -5.48
CA GLU A 77 2.28 17.91 -5.92
C GLU A 77 1.61 17.20 -4.76
N ARG A 78 0.38 16.74 -4.98
CA ARG A 78 -0.42 16.03 -3.99
C ARG A 78 -0.85 14.67 -4.48
N TYR A 79 -0.67 13.69 -3.63
CA TYR A 79 -1.01 12.30 -3.90
C TYR A 79 -1.95 11.78 -2.82
N THR A 80 -3.07 11.21 -3.21
CA THR A 80 -3.93 10.44 -2.31
C THR A 80 -3.23 9.13 -1.97
N LEU A 81 -3.16 8.81 -0.68
CA LEU A 81 -2.62 7.55 -0.22
C LEU A 81 -3.71 6.49 -0.13
N LEU A 82 -3.43 5.34 -0.70
CA LEU A 82 -4.29 4.18 -0.74
C LEU A 82 -3.57 2.98 -0.15
N GLU A 83 -4.30 2.13 0.55
CA GLU A 83 -3.84 0.84 1.05
C GLU A 83 -4.31 -0.28 0.12
N VAL A 84 -3.43 -1.17 -0.23
CA VAL A 84 -3.74 -2.39 -1.01
C VAL A 84 -4.41 -3.39 -0.08
N ILE A 85 -5.71 -3.66 -0.30
CA ILE A 85 -6.46 -4.66 0.48
C ILE A 85 -6.23 -6.05 -0.07
N ARG A 86 -6.16 -6.13 -1.41
CA ARG A 86 -6.05 -7.39 -2.14
C ARG A 86 -5.48 -7.15 -3.51
N PHE A 87 -4.71 -8.10 -4.01
CA PHE A 87 -4.29 -8.15 -5.40
C PHE A 87 -4.50 -9.55 -5.96
N TRP A 88 -4.69 -9.63 -7.28
CA TRP A 88 -4.84 -10.91 -7.97
C TRP A 88 -4.42 -10.78 -9.43
N PRO A 89 -3.88 -11.86 -10.01
CA PRO A 89 -3.67 -11.93 -11.44
C PRO A 89 -5.01 -12.15 -12.16
N GLU A 90 -5.15 -11.54 -13.31
CA GLU A 90 -6.32 -11.69 -14.19
C GLU A 90 -5.87 -12.02 -15.60
N HIS A 91 -6.53 -13.01 -16.20
CA HIS A 91 -6.34 -13.39 -17.58
C HIS A 91 -7.51 -12.92 -18.45
N PHE A 92 -7.22 -12.22 -19.55
CA PHE A 92 -8.27 -11.62 -20.40
C PHE A 92 -9.20 -12.67 -21.00
N GLY A 93 -8.66 -13.81 -21.46
CA GLY A 93 -9.44 -14.88 -22.03
C GLY A 93 -10.44 -15.53 -21.06
N LEU A 94 -10.18 -15.41 -19.75
CA LEU A 94 -11.08 -15.96 -18.73
C LEU A 94 -12.16 -14.98 -18.29
N ARG A 95 -12.15 -13.76 -18.77
CA ARG A 95 -13.20 -12.77 -18.48
C ARG A 95 -14.53 -13.24 -19.06
N GLY A 96 -15.56 -13.26 -18.22
CA GLY A 96 -16.91 -13.66 -18.64
C GLY A 96 -17.14 -15.16 -18.76
N VAL A 97 -16.12 -15.99 -18.53
CA VAL A 97 -16.34 -17.44 -18.33
C VAL A 97 -17.05 -17.63 -17.00
N ARG A 98 -18.30 -18.13 -17.06
CA ARG A 98 -19.14 -18.37 -15.88
C ARG A 98 -19.29 -19.85 -15.67
N ASP A 99 -19.32 -20.30 -14.42
CA ASP A 99 -19.36 -21.73 -14.01
C ASP A 99 -20.53 -22.53 -14.60
N TYR A 100 -21.61 -21.85 -15.00
CA TYR A 100 -22.80 -22.51 -15.57
C TYR A 100 -22.85 -22.51 -17.11
N GLN A 101 -21.84 -21.96 -17.79
CA GLN A 101 -21.76 -21.96 -19.25
C GLN A 101 -20.63 -22.88 -19.70
N TYR A 102 -20.92 -24.16 -19.80
CA TYR A 102 -19.94 -25.17 -20.22
C TYR A 102 -20.02 -25.37 -21.72
N PHE A 103 -19.16 -24.68 -22.48
CA PHE A 103 -18.96 -24.92 -23.90
C PHE A 103 -17.56 -25.47 -24.16
N PRO A 104 -17.38 -26.41 -25.12
CA PRO A 104 -16.07 -26.94 -25.45
C PRO A 104 -15.00 -25.87 -25.72
N MET A 105 -15.37 -24.78 -26.40
CA MET A 105 -14.48 -23.65 -26.67
C MET A 105 -13.98 -22.95 -25.39
N GLN A 106 -14.78 -22.93 -24.33
CA GLN A 106 -14.32 -22.34 -23.06
C GLN A 106 -13.27 -23.22 -22.39
N PHE A 107 -13.34 -24.52 -22.56
CA PHE A 107 -12.35 -25.45 -22.05
C PHE A 107 -11.01 -25.25 -22.74
N GLU A 108 -10.99 -25.04 -24.06
CA GLU A 108 -9.77 -24.70 -24.81
C GLU A 108 -9.15 -23.38 -24.33
N VAL A 109 -9.98 -22.35 -24.08
CA VAL A 109 -9.50 -21.06 -23.53
C VAL A 109 -8.91 -21.24 -22.14
N ILE A 110 -9.51 -22.06 -21.29
CA ILE A 110 -8.99 -22.36 -19.95
C ILE A 110 -7.64 -23.10 -20.06
N GLN A 111 -7.54 -24.09 -20.95
CA GLN A 111 -6.26 -24.78 -21.20
C GLN A 111 -5.19 -23.85 -21.73
N GLN A 112 -5.52 -23.02 -22.71
CA GLN A 112 -4.58 -22.04 -23.26
C GLN A 112 -4.08 -21.08 -22.18
N SER A 113 -4.94 -20.69 -21.25
CA SER A 113 -4.53 -19.80 -20.15
C SER A 113 -3.45 -20.40 -19.25
N VAL A 114 -3.38 -21.71 -19.12
CA VAL A 114 -2.32 -22.40 -18.37
C VAL A 114 -0.97 -22.20 -19.06
N GLU A 115 -0.94 -22.36 -20.39
CA GLU A 115 0.28 -22.15 -21.18
C GLU A 115 0.74 -20.68 -21.09
N ASP A 116 -0.20 -19.72 -21.12
CA ASP A 116 0.10 -18.31 -20.98
C ASP A 116 0.73 -18.00 -19.61
N TRP A 117 0.24 -18.64 -18.52
CA TRP A 117 0.86 -18.54 -17.20
C TRP A 117 2.26 -19.13 -17.13
N GLU A 118 2.51 -20.22 -17.84
CA GLU A 118 3.81 -20.89 -17.87
C GLU A 118 4.84 -20.09 -18.70
N THR A 119 4.40 -19.48 -19.78
CA THR A 119 5.25 -18.68 -20.68
C THR A 119 5.41 -17.23 -20.26
N ASP A 120 4.73 -16.80 -19.20
CA ASP A 120 4.76 -15.42 -18.68
C ASP A 120 4.28 -14.39 -19.73
N ASP A 121 3.21 -14.74 -20.48
CA ASP A 121 2.67 -13.88 -21.53
C ASP A 121 2.02 -12.62 -20.96
N LYS A 122 2.74 -11.50 -21.13
CA LYS A 122 2.31 -10.18 -20.64
C LYS A 122 1.18 -9.56 -21.46
N THR A 123 0.82 -10.14 -22.59
CA THR A 123 -0.19 -9.56 -23.50
C THR A 123 -1.59 -9.96 -23.09
N THR A 124 -1.76 -11.14 -22.49
CA THR A 124 -3.05 -11.70 -22.11
C THR A 124 -3.36 -11.56 -20.63
N MET A 125 -2.37 -11.13 -19.84
CA MET A 125 -2.46 -11.10 -18.38
C MET A 125 -2.20 -9.72 -17.79
N MET A 126 -2.80 -9.45 -16.64
CA MET A 126 -2.55 -8.28 -15.81
C MET A 126 -2.66 -8.62 -14.32
N ILE A 127 -2.15 -7.74 -13.48
CA ILE A 127 -2.42 -7.77 -12.05
C ILE A 127 -3.41 -6.66 -11.73
N GLN A 128 -4.47 -7.00 -11.01
CA GLN A 128 -5.39 -6.03 -10.43
C GLN A 128 -5.17 -5.90 -8.94
N LEU A 129 -5.23 -4.65 -8.46
CA LEU A 129 -5.20 -4.35 -7.04
C LEU A 129 -6.51 -3.66 -6.65
N SER A 130 -7.11 -4.10 -5.55
CA SER A 130 -8.21 -3.41 -4.88
C SER A 130 -7.65 -2.63 -3.72
N THR A 131 -8.00 -1.35 -3.65
CA THR A 131 -7.40 -0.43 -2.69
C THR A 131 -8.43 0.48 -2.05
N ILE A 132 -8.15 0.97 -0.84
CA ILE A 132 -8.96 1.94 -0.10
C ILE A 132 -8.13 3.16 0.31
N PRO A 133 -8.72 4.35 0.43
CA PRO A 133 -8.02 5.51 0.96
C PRO A 133 -7.77 5.38 2.46
N ILE A 134 -6.60 5.82 2.90
CA ILE A 134 -6.20 5.82 4.31
C ILE A 134 -6.36 7.21 4.97
N ASN A 135 -7.06 8.14 4.31
CA ASN A 135 -7.33 9.50 4.79
C ASN A 135 -6.09 10.36 5.02
N TYR A 136 -5.06 10.13 4.22
CA TYR A 136 -3.86 10.95 4.16
C TYR A 136 -3.50 11.28 2.72
N ASP A 137 -3.05 12.51 2.52
CA ASP A 137 -2.38 12.95 1.29
C ASP A 137 -0.88 13.06 1.55
N LEU A 138 -0.09 12.58 0.62
CA LEU A 138 1.33 12.90 0.53
C LEU A 138 1.48 14.19 -0.26
N VAL A 139 2.18 15.15 0.32
CA VAL A 139 2.44 16.46 -0.28
C VAL A 139 3.94 16.62 -0.51
N LEU A 140 4.31 16.96 -1.74
CA LEU A 140 5.68 17.19 -2.16
C LEU A 140 5.80 18.64 -2.66
N GLU A 141 6.45 19.51 -1.89
CA GLU A 141 6.70 20.89 -2.27
C GLU A 141 8.14 21.08 -2.73
N GLY A 142 8.37 21.33 -4.01
CA GLY A 142 9.69 21.62 -4.57
C GLY A 142 10.77 20.64 -4.09
N ASP A 143 11.81 21.15 -3.48
CA ASP A 143 12.90 20.37 -2.85
C ASP A 143 12.66 20.17 -1.34
N GLY A 144 11.44 20.43 -0.85
CA GLY A 144 11.07 20.29 0.55
C GLY A 144 10.97 18.83 1.01
N LYS A 145 10.89 18.66 2.33
CA LYS A 145 10.61 17.37 2.93
C LYS A 145 9.19 16.95 2.59
N PRO A 146 8.93 15.63 2.40
CA PRO A 146 7.59 15.12 2.19
C PRO A 146 6.72 15.35 3.43
N GLU A 147 5.51 15.81 3.23
CA GLU A 147 4.54 16.05 4.29
C GLU A 147 3.33 15.13 4.14
N PHE A 148 2.80 14.64 5.26
CA PHE A 148 1.58 13.85 5.29
C PHE A 148 0.46 14.69 5.89
N GLU A 149 -0.47 15.11 5.05
CA GLU A 149 -1.63 15.89 5.47
C GLU A 149 -2.85 14.98 5.66
N ARG A 150 -3.58 15.19 6.76
CA ARG A 150 -4.82 14.46 7.00
C ARG A 150 -5.94 15.02 6.12
N GLY A 151 -6.67 14.15 5.46
CA GLY A 151 -7.82 14.54 4.67
C GLY A 151 -8.31 13.46 3.74
N PHE A 152 -9.49 13.68 3.19
CA PHE A 152 -10.03 12.90 2.09
C PHE A 152 -9.82 13.66 0.79
N SER A 153 -9.15 13.05 -0.14
CA SER A 153 -9.02 13.56 -1.50
C SER A 153 -9.39 12.47 -2.50
N TYR A 154 -9.79 12.89 -3.69
CA TYR A 154 -10.09 11.95 -4.76
C TYR A 154 -8.92 11.89 -5.74
N PRO A 155 -8.44 10.68 -6.05
CA PRO A 155 -7.37 10.49 -7.02
C PRO A 155 -7.88 10.72 -8.45
N VAL A 156 -6.97 11.10 -9.34
CA VAL A 156 -7.28 11.30 -10.76
C VAL A 156 -7.25 9.94 -11.46
N VAL A 157 -8.38 9.50 -12.01
CA VAL A 157 -8.49 8.25 -12.78
C VAL A 157 -7.61 8.33 -14.03
N GLY A 158 -6.89 7.25 -14.32
CA GLY A 158 -5.92 7.17 -15.41
C GLY A 158 -4.50 7.61 -15.01
N SER A 159 -4.33 8.19 -13.81
CA SER A 159 -3.00 8.58 -13.34
C SER A 159 -2.13 7.37 -13.03
N GLN A 160 -0.82 7.62 -13.18
CA GLN A 160 0.22 6.71 -12.71
C GLN A 160 0.09 6.47 -11.21
N VAL A 161 0.31 5.23 -10.80
CA VAL A 161 0.32 4.80 -9.40
C VAL A 161 1.75 4.50 -8.99
N TYR A 162 2.12 4.91 -7.80
CA TYR A 162 3.45 4.73 -7.23
C TYR A 162 3.35 3.95 -5.92
N ILE A 163 4.29 3.07 -5.64
CA ILE A 163 4.40 2.41 -4.33
C ILE A 163 5.29 3.29 -3.44
N LEU A 164 4.87 3.57 -2.20
CA LEU A 164 5.72 4.26 -1.24
C LEU A 164 6.93 3.39 -0.92
N ASN A 165 8.11 4.01 -0.90
CA ASN A 165 9.30 3.30 -0.48
C ASN A 165 9.33 3.15 1.06
N LYS A 166 10.26 2.34 1.56
CA LYS A 166 10.45 2.04 2.97
C LYS A 166 10.61 3.30 3.83
N GLU A 167 11.39 4.27 3.37
CA GLU A 167 11.66 5.51 4.12
C GLU A 167 10.39 6.35 4.28
N MET A 168 9.56 6.40 3.25
CA MET A 168 8.28 7.10 3.30
C MET A 168 7.30 6.43 4.25
N ILE A 169 7.22 5.11 4.21
CA ILE A 169 6.36 4.34 5.12
C ILE A 169 6.83 4.52 6.56
N ARG A 170 8.14 4.43 6.79
CA ARG A 170 8.75 4.69 8.10
C ARG A 170 8.40 6.09 8.60
N SER A 171 8.56 7.11 7.77
CA SER A 171 8.25 8.51 8.10
C SER A 171 6.77 8.71 8.41
N MET A 172 5.88 8.04 7.69
CA MET A 172 4.45 8.14 7.90
C MET A 172 4.00 7.53 9.23
N TYR A 173 4.41 6.28 9.49
CA TYR A 173 3.96 5.56 10.69
C TYR A 173 4.61 6.06 11.97
N ASN A 174 5.85 6.53 11.91
CA ASN A 174 6.57 7.08 13.05
C ASN A 174 6.43 8.60 13.19
N ARG A 175 5.45 9.20 12.48
CA ARG A 175 5.20 10.63 12.54
C ARG A 175 4.78 11.05 13.95
N GLY A 176 5.44 12.11 14.46
CA GLY A 176 5.19 12.63 15.80
C GLY A 176 5.95 11.90 16.92
N VAL A 177 6.70 10.87 16.58
CA VAL A 177 7.68 10.30 17.50
C VAL A 177 8.91 11.20 17.46
N PRO A 178 9.36 11.81 18.58
CA PRO A 178 10.55 12.64 18.60
C PRO A 178 11.78 11.89 18.06
N GLU A 179 12.62 12.56 17.28
CA GLU A 179 13.86 11.97 16.73
C GLU A 179 14.78 11.41 17.83
N ALA A 180 14.74 11.99 19.02
CA ALA A 180 15.49 11.50 20.19
C ALA A 180 14.99 10.13 20.70
N THR A 181 13.72 9.79 20.41
CA THR A 181 13.11 8.49 20.75
C THR A 181 13.24 7.50 19.60
N ALA A 182 13.35 8.00 18.35
CA ALA A 182 13.62 7.16 17.19
C ALA A 182 15.06 6.65 17.28
N TRP A 183 15.19 5.40 17.65
CA TRP A 183 16.48 4.73 17.86
C TRP A 183 17.17 4.44 16.53
N GLU A 184 17.85 5.43 15.98
CA GLU A 184 18.65 5.23 14.76
C GLU A 184 20.07 4.80 15.12
N GLY A 185 20.43 3.59 14.74
CA GLY A 185 21.82 3.15 14.62
C GLY A 185 22.53 2.73 15.89
N LYS A 186 21.83 2.49 17.00
CA LYS A 186 22.45 1.86 18.18
C LYS A 186 22.09 0.37 18.20
N GLU A 187 23.08 -0.46 17.95
CA GLU A 187 22.93 -1.92 17.87
C GLU A 187 22.46 -2.58 19.18
N THR A 188 22.58 -1.90 20.31
CA THR A 188 22.11 -2.41 21.60
C THR A 188 21.65 -1.27 22.51
N CYS A 189 20.37 -1.28 22.88
CA CYS A 189 19.94 -0.57 24.06
C CYS A 189 20.43 -1.33 25.29
N SER A 190 21.33 -0.74 26.06
CA SER A 190 21.78 -1.32 27.32
C SER A 190 20.66 -1.43 28.36
N ASP A 191 19.55 -0.73 28.12
CA ASP A 191 18.36 -0.74 28.96
C ASP A 191 17.14 -1.10 28.10
N ALA A 192 16.81 -2.37 28.02
CA ALA A 192 15.66 -2.90 27.28
C ALA A 192 14.32 -2.27 27.72
N ARG A 193 14.27 -1.63 28.90
CA ARG A 193 13.07 -0.94 29.41
C ARG A 193 12.82 0.41 28.73
N ARG A 194 13.77 0.91 27.93
CA ARG A 194 13.68 2.19 27.23
C ARG A 194 13.67 2.06 25.71
N ASP A 195 13.60 0.85 25.20
CA ASP A 195 13.50 0.64 23.77
C ASP A 195 12.12 1.12 23.29
N PRO A 196 12.03 2.20 22.50
CA PRO A 196 10.76 2.70 21.98
C PRO A 196 10.21 1.85 20.84
N ARG A 197 10.93 0.82 20.39
CA ARG A 197 10.53 -0.05 19.30
C ARG A 197 9.39 -0.97 19.75
N LEU A 198 8.19 -0.75 19.22
CA LEU A 198 7.04 -1.60 19.45
C LEU A 198 7.10 -2.89 18.64
N GLY A 199 7.67 -2.84 17.44
CA GLY A 199 7.73 -3.96 16.52
C GLY A 199 8.13 -3.54 15.11
N THR A 200 7.72 -4.32 14.13
CA THR A 200 7.93 -4.05 12.70
C THR A 200 6.60 -4.00 11.98
N ILE A 201 6.52 -3.13 10.97
CA ILE A 201 5.38 -3.06 10.06
C ILE A 201 5.54 -4.19 9.04
N LYS A 202 4.48 -4.97 8.86
CA LYS A 202 4.43 -6.07 7.92
C LYS A 202 4.21 -5.56 6.49
N MET A 203 5.29 -5.15 5.85
CA MET A 203 5.33 -4.74 4.44
C MET A 203 6.71 -5.11 3.89
N PHE A 204 6.81 -5.37 2.59
CA PHE A 204 8.06 -5.74 1.92
C PHE A 204 8.71 -7.04 2.45
N GLU A 205 7.91 -7.98 2.95
CA GLU A 205 8.43 -9.25 3.49
C GLU A 205 9.25 -10.02 2.46
N ALA A 206 8.84 -9.99 1.20
CA ALA A 206 9.55 -10.68 0.11
C ALA A 206 10.94 -10.11 -0.17
N THR A 207 11.19 -8.84 0.18
CA THR A 207 12.50 -8.20 0.03
C THR A 207 13.38 -8.37 1.26
N GLY A 208 12.85 -8.92 2.35
CA GLY A 208 13.54 -9.06 3.63
C GLY A 208 13.79 -7.72 4.35
N GLU A 209 13.11 -6.67 3.95
CA GLU A 209 13.23 -5.36 4.56
C GLU A 209 12.34 -5.22 5.79
N GLU A 210 12.91 -4.75 6.90
CA GLU A 210 12.17 -4.46 8.12
C GLU A 210 11.91 -2.95 8.25
N ILE A 211 10.66 -2.59 8.56
CA ILE A 211 10.26 -1.21 8.85
C ILE A 211 9.91 -1.12 10.32
N PRO A 212 10.78 -0.51 11.16
CA PRO A 212 10.53 -0.42 12.60
C PRO A 212 9.38 0.55 12.89
N LEU A 213 8.53 0.15 13.84
CA LEU A 213 7.48 0.98 14.41
C LEU A 213 7.89 1.40 15.81
N TYR A 214 7.91 2.70 16.06
CA TYR A 214 8.28 3.29 17.35
C TYR A 214 7.07 3.90 18.04
N VAL A 215 7.12 3.96 19.36
CA VAL A 215 6.10 4.60 20.20
C VAL A 215 6.78 5.56 21.17
N ASP A 216 6.25 6.76 21.28
CA ASP A 216 6.62 7.71 22.31
C ASP A 216 5.91 7.33 23.62
N PHE A 217 6.55 6.48 24.42
CA PHE A 217 6.01 6.02 25.69
C PHE A 217 5.84 7.16 26.70
N ASP A 218 6.70 8.17 26.70
CA ASP A 218 6.61 9.31 27.60
C ASP A 218 5.35 10.14 27.35
N SER A 219 4.96 10.30 26.10
CA SER A 219 3.70 10.91 25.75
C SER A 219 2.52 9.98 26.00
N LEU A 220 2.65 8.69 25.72
CA LEU A 220 1.58 7.71 25.88
C LEU A 220 1.14 7.58 27.35
N VAL A 221 2.09 7.51 28.31
CA VAL A 221 1.77 7.36 29.73
C VAL A 221 1.10 8.59 30.35
N ARG A 222 1.14 9.74 29.67
CA ARG A 222 0.46 10.96 30.11
C ARG A 222 -1.03 10.94 29.81
N TYR A 223 -1.47 10.03 28.96
CA TYR A 223 -2.87 9.89 28.52
C TYR A 223 -3.39 8.51 28.91
N HIS A 224 -4.72 8.40 28.99
CA HIS A 224 -5.35 7.11 29.15
C HIS A 224 -5.27 6.34 27.84
N PHE A 225 -4.75 5.14 27.89
CA PHE A 225 -4.71 4.22 26.74
C PHE A 225 -5.21 2.85 27.15
N GLY A 226 -5.67 2.08 26.18
CA GLY A 226 -6.15 0.72 26.38
C GLY A 226 -5.57 -0.23 25.33
N ILE A 227 -5.21 -1.42 25.79
CA ILE A 227 -4.76 -2.52 24.93
C ILE A 227 -5.89 -3.53 24.85
N PHE A 228 -6.44 -3.68 23.64
CA PHE A 228 -7.56 -4.58 23.38
C PHE A 228 -7.09 -5.73 22.47
N ALA A 229 -7.29 -6.96 22.91
CA ALA A 229 -7.02 -8.13 22.08
C ALA A 229 -7.93 -9.30 22.50
N PHE A 230 -8.22 -10.19 21.57
CA PHE A 230 -8.87 -11.46 21.87
C PHE A 230 -7.95 -12.35 22.71
N THR A 231 -8.53 -13.34 23.37
CA THR A 231 -7.77 -14.36 24.12
C THR A 231 -6.79 -15.05 23.15
N GLY A 232 -5.52 -15.11 23.53
CA GLY A 232 -4.45 -15.62 22.67
C GLY A 232 -3.84 -14.58 21.70
N GLY A 233 -4.34 -13.36 21.65
CA GLY A 233 -3.83 -12.28 20.78
C GLY A 233 -2.54 -11.59 21.26
N GLY A 234 -1.78 -12.18 22.18
CA GLY A 234 -0.47 -11.67 22.59
C GLY A 234 -0.49 -10.46 23.52
N LYS A 235 -1.66 -10.03 24.03
CA LYS A 235 -1.80 -8.84 24.88
C LYS A 235 -0.80 -8.82 26.06
N SER A 236 -0.61 -9.96 26.72
CA SER A 236 0.30 -10.09 27.88
C SER A 236 1.78 -10.03 27.51
N ASN A 237 2.12 -10.20 26.23
CA ASN A 237 3.49 -10.08 25.76
C ASN A 237 3.85 -8.62 25.42
N LEU A 238 2.84 -7.76 25.27
CA LEU A 238 3.03 -6.34 24.99
C LEU A 238 3.20 -5.50 26.27
N LEU A 239 2.73 -6.00 27.41
CA LEU A 239 2.83 -5.39 28.73
C LEU A 239 4.10 -5.83 29.47
#